data_2801c863d8caddd805de08988ad683d5
#
_entry.id   2801c863d8caddd805de08988ad683d5
#
_cell.length_a   1.000
_cell.length_b   1.000
_cell.length_c   1.000
_cell.angle_alpha   90.00
_cell.angle_beta   90.00
_cell.angle_gamma   90.00
#
_symmetry.space_group_name_H-M   'P 1'
#
loop_
_entity.id
_entity.type
_entity.pdbx_description
1 polymer ?
#
loop_
_entity_poly.entity_id
_entity_poly.type
_entity_poly.pdbx_seq_one_letter_code
_entity_poly.pdbx_strand_id
1 'polypeptide(L)'
;MSKMCFKTMHGGNKKAMKERADRHYEAVKLIIPNVSRMLLFDYDRSDEAFHPLPGNTSLVEWQRKNIENYLLVPDAWKRAANQVSAPQFADDLGQRIEEFFAGENLTLPPNKNWRNVTANVFCVVDGKRILFENDDSLFHRLRKRDPAVQLLREKIAHSMLAEEIHEDVHHFFQKLKTLSEAS
;
A
#
# COMPACT_ATOMS: atom_id res chain seq x y z
N MET A 1 -26.38 0.12 -7.87
CA MET A 1 -24.96 0.39 -7.56
C MET A 1 -24.83 0.44 -6.05
N SER A 2 -24.16 -0.54 -5.44
CA SER A 2 -23.86 -0.48 -4.00
C SER A 2 -22.90 0.67 -3.73
N LYS A 3 -23.22 1.52 -2.74
CA LYS A 3 -22.34 2.63 -2.37
C LYS A 3 -21.32 2.12 -1.36
N MET A 4 -20.03 2.23 -1.68
CA MET A 4 -18.94 1.98 -0.74
C MET A 4 -18.59 3.25 0.04
N CYS A 5 -18.37 3.11 1.34
CA CYS A 5 -17.90 4.18 2.21
C CYS A 5 -16.63 3.71 2.94
N PHE A 6 -15.59 4.53 2.91
CA PHE A 6 -14.33 4.26 3.61
C PHE A 6 -14.27 5.08 4.89
N LYS A 7 -13.89 4.44 5.99
CA LYS A 7 -13.67 5.11 7.27
C LYS A 7 -12.33 4.70 7.87
N THR A 8 -11.46 5.67 8.07
CA THR A 8 -10.19 5.47 8.75
C THR A 8 -10.39 5.40 10.27
N MET A 9 -9.79 4.39 10.92
CA MET A 9 -9.79 4.24 12.36
C MET A 9 -8.41 4.58 12.90
N HIS A 10 -8.31 5.68 13.65
CA HIS A 10 -7.04 6.17 14.19
C HIS A 10 -6.84 5.79 15.65
N GLY A 11 -5.58 5.54 16.02
CA GLY A 11 -5.09 5.40 17.41
C GLY A 11 -5.47 4.11 18.11
N GLY A 12 -4.56 3.61 18.93
CA GLY A 12 -4.68 2.36 19.65
C GLY A 12 -4.11 1.15 18.90
N ASN A 13 -4.07 0.01 19.56
CA ASN A 13 -3.69 -1.25 18.91
C ASN A 13 -4.83 -1.81 18.04
N LYS A 14 -4.55 -2.83 17.24
CA LYS A 14 -5.51 -3.47 16.33
C LYS A 14 -6.78 -3.94 17.05
N LYS A 15 -6.66 -4.49 18.28
CA LYS A 15 -7.81 -4.93 19.08
C LYS A 15 -8.76 -3.76 19.38
N ALA A 16 -8.23 -2.65 19.91
CA ALA A 16 -9.02 -1.46 20.21
C ALA A 16 -9.64 -0.82 18.95
N MET A 17 -8.92 -0.85 17.83
CA MET A 17 -9.45 -0.38 16.53
C MET A 17 -10.58 -1.27 16.04
N LYS A 18 -10.43 -2.61 16.16
CA LYS A 18 -11.48 -3.56 15.80
C LYS A 18 -12.74 -3.37 16.67
N GLU A 19 -12.59 -3.25 17.98
CA GLU A 19 -13.73 -3.03 18.90
C GLU A 19 -14.50 -1.75 18.58
N ARG A 20 -13.80 -0.67 18.20
CA ARG A 20 -14.46 0.57 17.75
C ARG A 20 -15.17 0.40 16.40
N ALA A 21 -14.54 -0.32 15.48
CA ALA A 21 -15.16 -0.63 14.19
C ALA A 21 -16.40 -1.51 14.36
N ASP A 22 -16.39 -2.46 15.29
CA ASP A 22 -17.53 -3.31 15.63
C ASP A 22 -18.70 -2.46 16.16
N ARG A 23 -18.44 -1.59 17.14
CA ARG A 23 -19.49 -0.67 17.67
C ARG A 23 -20.06 0.24 16.58
N HIS A 24 -19.22 0.77 15.72
CA HIS A 24 -19.65 1.59 14.60
C HIS A 24 -20.53 0.80 13.61
N TYR A 25 -20.12 -0.42 13.30
CA TYR A 25 -20.87 -1.28 12.38
C TYR A 25 -22.24 -1.65 12.93
N GLU A 26 -22.35 -2.03 14.21
CA GLU A 26 -23.63 -2.31 14.84
C GLU A 26 -24.57 -1.08 14.82
N ALA A 27 -24.05 0.12 15.07
CA ALA A 27 -24.82 1.34 14.95
C ALA A 27 -25.32 1.60 13.51
N VAL A 28 -24.47 1.35 12.50
CA VAL A 28 -24.86 1.51 11.08
C VAL A 28 -25.92 0.48 10.68
N LYS A 29 -25.83 -0.76 11.16
CA LYS A 29 -26.84 -1.82 10.90
C LYS A 29 -28.24 -1.46 11.37
N LEU A 30 -28.37 -0.65 12.41
CA LEU A 30 -29.68 -0.17 12.86
C LEU A 30 -30.38 0.73 11.81
N ILE A 31 -29.59 1.38 10.95
CA ILE A 31 -30.10 2.29 9.91
C ILE A 31 -30.13 1.59 8.55
N ILE A 32 -29.12 0.75 8.27
CA ILE A 32 -28.95 0.03 7.01
C ILE A 32 -28.77 -1.47 7.33
N PRO A 33 -29.86 -2.24 7.46
CA PRO A 33 -29.82 -3.63 7.95
C PRO A 33 -28.91 -4.57 7.12
N ASN A 34 -28.81 -4.34 5.82
CA ASN A 34 -28.05 -5.19 4.90
C ASN A 34 -26.66 -4.64 4.59
N VAL A 35 -26.12 -3.73 5.43
CA VAL A 35 -24.76 -3.22 5.25
C VAL A 35 -23.74 -4.31 5.48
N SER A 36 -22.84 -4.48 4.53
CA SER A 36 -21.64 -5.31 4.68
C SER A 36 -20.43 -4.43 5.01
N ARG A 37 -19.40 -5.01 5.67
CA ARG A 37 -18.17 -4.29 5.95
C ARG A 37 -16.94 -5.15 5.69
N MET A 38 -15.83 -4.47 5.42
CA MET A 38 -14.50 -5.04 5.42
C MET A 38 -13.59 -4.21 6.34
N LEU A 39 -12.82 -4.88 7.19
CA LEU A 39 -11.76 -4.29 7.99
C LEU A 39 -10.44 -4.58 7.31
N LEU A 40 -9.62 -3.54 7.13
CA LEU A 40 -8.30 -3.64 6.54
C LEU A 40 -7.27 -3.12 7.53
N PHE A 41 -6.25 -3.93 7.83
CA PHE A 41 -5.18 -3.62 8.76
C PHE A 41 -3.82 -3.69 8.08
N ASP A 42 -2.92 -2.81 8.51
CA ASP A 42 -1.50 -2.94 8.21
C ASP A 42 -0.91 -4.15 8.95
N TYR A 43 0.13 -4.76 8.37
CA TYR A 43 0.86 -5.83 9.01
C TYR A 43 1.65 -5.32 10.21
N ASP A 44 1.37 -5.87 11.38
CA ASP A 44 2.11 -5.57 12.60
C ASP A 44 2.60 -6.87 13.24
N ARG A 45 3.92 -7.08 13.18
CA ARG A 45 4.57 -8.28 13.76
C ARG A 45 4.47 -8.36 15.28
N SER A 46 4.22 -7.23 15.95
CA SER A 46 4.16 -7.16 17.41
C SER A 46 2.83 -7.64 17.97
N ASP A 47 1.81 -7.80 17.14
CA ASP A 47 0.45 -8.18 17.55
C ASP A 47 0.12 -9.62 17.18
N GLU A 48 0.82 -10.58 17.80
CA GLU A 48 0.64 -12.02 17.57
C GLU A 48 -0.78 -12.51 17.88
N ALA A 49 -1.53 -11.78 18.70
CA ALA A 49 -2.89 -12.16 19.09
C ALA A 49 -3.95 -11.84 18.04
N PHE A 50 -3.59 -11.10 16.99
CA PHE A 50 -4.53 -10.66 15.98
C PHE A 50 -4.42 -11.48 14.70
N HIS A 51 -4.94 -12.69 14.74
CA HIS A 51 -5.11 -13.50 13.53
C HIS A 51 -6.55 -13.38 13.01
N PRO A 52 -6.74 -13.20 11.69
CA PRO A 52 -8.07 -13.34 11.10
C PRO A 52 -8.62 -14.73 11.41
N LEU A 53 -9.81 -14.79 11.99
CA LEU A 53 -10.44 -16.08 12.23
C LEU A 53 -10.74 -16.76 10.89
N PRO A 54 -10.47 -18.08 10.75
CA PRO A 54 -10.85 -18.82 9.56
C PRO A 54 -12.34 -18.61 9.25
N GLY A 55 -12.65 -18.26 7.99
CA GLY A 55 -14.02 -17.97 7.56
C GLY A 55 -14.51 -16.53 7.81
N ASN A 56 -13.73 -15.68 8.48
CA ASN A 56 -14.10 -14.25 8.60
C ASN A 56 -13.63 -13.49 7.35
N THR A 57 -14.47 -13.50 6.31
CA THR A 57 -14.20 -12.83 5.03
C THR A 57 -14.20 -11.31 5.12
N SER A 58 -14.68 -10.75 6.21
CA SER A 58 -14.76 -9.29 6.42
C SER A 58 -13.49 -8.67 7.01
N LEU A 59 -12.47 -9.45 7.27
CA LEU A 59 -11.21 -8.98 7.84
C LEU A 59 -10.04 -9.31 6.91
N VAL A 60 -9.25 -8.30 6.59
CA VAL A 60 -8.06 -8.42 5.75
C VAL A 60 -6.89 -7.74 6.47
N GLU A 61 -5.75 -8.39 6.49
CA GLU A 61 -4.48 -7.83 6.92
C GLU A 61 -3.49 -7.87 5.76
N TRP A 62 -2.77 -6.76 5.52
CA TRP A 62 -1.70 -6.74 4.56
C TRP A 62 -0.56 -7.67 4.98
N GLN A 63 0.15 -8.27 4.03
CA GLN A 63 1.37 -9.05 4.32
C GLN A 63 2.61 -8.16 4.45
N ARG A 64 2.49 -6.86 4.19
CA ARG A 64 3.56 -5.88 4.27
C ARG A 64 3.26 -4.82 5.33
N LYS A 65 4.31 -4.27 5.94
CA LYS A 65 4.25 -3.36 7.10
C LYS A 65 3.25 -2.21 6.92
N ASN A 66 3.23 -1.61 5.75
CA ASN A 66 2.26 -0.57 5.39
C ASN A 66 1.94 -0.63 3.89
N ILE A 67 0.90 0.09 3.48
CA ILE A 67 0.45 0.09 2.08
C ILE A 67 1.51 0.65 1.12
N GLU A 68 2.37 1.56 1.58
CA GLU A 68 3.45 2.11 0.78
C GLU A 68 4.50 1.06 0.40
N ASN A 69 4.60 -0.05 1.12
CA ASN A 69 5.49 -1.15 0.72
C ASN A 69 5.09 -1.80 -0.61
N TYR A 70 3.85 -1.62 -1.07
CA TYR A 70 3.42 -2.05 -2.41
C TYR A 70 3.85 -1.10 -3.52
N LEU A 71 4.36 0.09 -3.18
CA LEU A 71 4.96 1.05 -4.11
C LEU A 71 6.49 0.90 -4.24
N LEU A 72 7.08 -0.14 -3.65
CA LEU A 72 8.51 -0.44 -3.74
C LEU A 72 8.88 -1.07 -5.08
N VAL A 73 8.51 -0.42 -6.17
CA VAL A 73 8.70 -0.85 -7.57
C VAL A 73 9.46 0.24 -8.32
N PRO A 74 10.79 0.12 -8.53
CA PRO A 74 11.64 1.16 -9.12
C PRO A 74 11.11 1.69 -10.45
N ASP A 75 10.65 0.79 -11.34
CA ASP A 75 10.22 1.19 -12.67
C ASP A 75 8.92 2.00 -12.66
N ALA A 76 8.02 1.77 -11.69
CA ALA A 76 6.85 2.60 -11.48
C ALA A 76 7.25 4.03 -11.08
N TRP A 77 8.27 4.18 -10.22
CA TRP A 77 8.81 5.48 -9.84
C TRP A 77 9.45 6.22 -11.02
N LYS A 78 10.23 5.52 -11.87
CA LYS A 78 10.82 6.10 -13.08
C LYS A 78 9.73 6.60 -14.03
N ARG A 79 8.71 5.78 -14.30
CA ARG A 79 7.59 6.18 -15.16
C ARG A 79 6.83 7.39 -14.59
N ALA A 80 6.56 7.39 -13.29
CA ALA A 80 5.90 8.52 -12.64
C ALA A 80 6.75 9.79 -12.68
N ALA A 81 8.07 9.68 -12.44
CA ALA A 81 9.00 10.81 -12.52
C ALA A 81 9.04 11.41 -13.92
N ASN A 82 9.14 10.58 -14.95
CA ASN A 82 9.17 11.01 -16.35
C ASN A 82 7.90 11.74 -16.81
N GLN A 83 6.76 11.52 -16.15
CA GLN A 83 5.51 12.23 -16.46
C GLN A 83 5.47 13.66 -15.92
N VAL A 84 6.29 13.98 -14.91
CA VAL A 84 6.23 15.27 -14.19
C VAL A 84 7.51 16.08 -14.27
N SER A 85 8.65 15.46 -14.62
CA SER A 85 9.95 16.14 -14.74
C SER A 85 10.14 16.73 -16.13
N ALA A 86 11.01 17.75 -16.21
CA ALA A 86 11.47 18.22 -17.50
C ALA A 86 12.41 17.17 -18.17
N PRO A 87 12.39 17.04 -19.52
CA PRO A 87 13.13 15.99 -20.23
C PRO A 87 14.63 15.92 -19.89
N GLN A 88 15.26 17.06 -19.62
CA GLN A 88 16.68 17.13 -19.27
C GLN A 88 17.05 16.48 -17.93
N PHE A 89 16.07 16.19 -17.08
CA PHE A 89 16.28 15.53 -15.78
C PHE A 89 15.91 14.04 -15.77
N ALA A 90 15.29 13.55 -16.83
CA ALA A 90 14.72 12.19 -16.86
C ALA A 90 15.76 11.10 -16.55
N ASP A 91 16.92 11.14 -17.23
CA ASP A 91 17.99 10.15 -17.04
C ASP A 91 18.60 10.23 -15.63
N ASP A 92 18.87 11.45 -15.14
CA ASP A 92 19.44 11.68 -13.80
C ASP A 92 18.46 11.21 -12.70
N LEU A 93 17.16 11.48 -12.84
CA LEU A 93 16.16 11.00 -11.89
C LEU A 93 16.03 9.48 -11.94
N GLY A 94 16.05 8.88 -13.13
CA GLY A 94 16.03 7.44 -13.31
C GLY A 94 17.21 6.76 -12.61
N GLN A 95 18.41 7.26 -12.77
CA GLN A 95 19.62 6.75 -12.11
C GLN A 95 19.51 6.88 -10.57
N ARG A 96 19.05 8.01 -10.06
CA ARG A 96 18.87 8.21 -8.60
C ARG A 96 17.85 7.27 -7.99
N ILE A 97 16.80 6.94 -8.72
CA ILE A 97 15.81 5.95 -8.28
C ILE A 97 16.49 4.58 -8.18
N GLU A 98 17.25 4.15 -9.18
CA GLU A 98 17.98 2.87 -9.15
C GLU A 98 18.98 2.81 -8.00
N GLU A 99 19.81 3.83 -7.83
CA GLU A 99 20.78 3.93 -6.75
C GLU A 99 20.11 3.87 -5.37
N PHE A 100 18.96 4.52 -5.19
CA PHE A 100 18.21 4.47 -3.96
C PHE A 100 17.72 3.05 -3.64
N PHE A 101 17.05 2.39 -4.59
CA PHE A 101 16.54 1.04 -4.36
C PHE A 101 17.65 0.01 -4.17
N ALA A 102 18.76 0.15 -4.88
CA ALA A 102 19.94 -0.68 -4.68
C ALA A 102 20.59 -0.45 -3.29
N GLY A 103 20.72 0.80 -2.86
CA GLY A 103 21.26 1.18 -1.56
C GLY A 103 20.45 0.68 -0.37
N GLU A 104 19.11 0.61 -0.53
CA GLU A 104 18.19 0.06 0.47
C GLU A 104 18.04 -1.48 0.37
N ASN A 105 18.78 -2.16 -0.50
CA ASN A 105 18.66 -3.59 -0.81
C ASN A 105 17.23 -3.99 -1.27
N LEU A 106 16.54 -3.10 -1.96
CA LEU A 106 15.19 -3.29 -2.48
C LEU A 106 15.18 -3.66 -3.96
N THR A 107 16.12 -4.49 -4.37
CA THR A 107 16.19 -5.06 -5.72
C THR A 107 15.44 -6.39 -5.78
N LEU A 108 14.78 -6.63 -6.90
CA LEU A 108 14.05 -7.87 -7.10
C LEU A 108 15.00 -9.07 -7.12
N PRO A 109 14.77 -10.12 -6.29
CA PRO A 109 15.61 -11.30 -6.31
C PRO A 109 15.57 -11.99 -7.69
N PRO A 110 16.65 -12.70 -8.09
CA PRO A 110 16.66 -13.47 -9.33
C PRO A 110 15.46 -14.42 -9.44
N ASN A 111 14.86 -14.52 -10.62
CA ASN A 111 13.70 -15.38 -10.91
C ASN A 111 12.42 -15.05 -10.10
N LYS A 112 12.34 -13.85 -9.51
CA LYS A 112 11.12 -13.31 -8.89
C LYS A 112 10.54 -12.19 -9.74
N ASN A 113 9.24 -11.94 -9.57
CA ASN A 113 8.56 -10.78 -10.14
C ASN A 113 7.85 -9.99 -9.02
N TRP A 114 7.47 -8.77 -9.33
CA TRP A 114 6.84 -7.86 -8.35
C TRP A 114 5.53 -8.41 -7.80
N ARG A 115 4.80 -9.16 -8.61
CA ARG A 115 3.49 -9.71 -8.26
C ARG A 115 3.54 -10.71 -7.10
N ASN A 116 4.62 -11.48 -6.99
CA ASN A 116 4.74 -12.55 -5.99
C ASN A 116 6.00 -12.48 -5.12
N VAL A 117 6.68 -11.32 -5.07
CA VAL A 117 7.86 -11.17 -4.24
C VAL A 117 7.49 -11.15 -2.74
N THR A 118 8.01 -12.16 -2.02
CA THR A 118 7.82 -12.35 -0.58
C THR A 118 9.12 -12.19 0.22
N ALA A 119 10.19 -11.65 -0.41
CA ALA A 119 11.43 -11.44 0.29
C ALA A 119 11.20 -10.53 1.51
N ASN A 120 11.75 -10.94 2.66
CA ASN A 120 11.49 -10.34 3.96
C ASN A 120 11.70 -8.81 3.99
N VAL A 121 12.69 -8.29 3.25
CA VAL A 121 12.97 -6.85 3.18
C VAL A 121 11.74 -6.06 2.71
N PHE A 122 11.02 -6.54 1.69
CA PHE A 122 9.81 -5.88 1.19
C PHE A 122 8.63 -5.91 2.16
N CYS A 123 8.62 -6.89 3.07
CA CYS A 123 7.56 -7.02 4.07
C CYS A 123 7.78 -6.14 5.30
N VAL A 124 9.05 -5.95 5.72
CA VAL A 124 9.37 -5.37 7.04
C VAL A 124 9.92 -3.95 7.00
N VAL A 125 10.45 -3.51 5.87
CA VAL A 125 10.94 -2.14 5.73
C VAL A 125 9.80 -1.14 5.97
N ASP A 126 10.14 0.02 6.52
CA ASP A 126 9.16 1.11 6.65
C ASP A 126 9.06 1.87 5.33
N GLY A 127 8.25 1.34 4.39
CA GLY A 127 8.08 1.92 3.07
C GLY A 127 7.59 3.36 3.10
N LYS A 128 6.69 3.69 4.03
CA LYS A 128 6.19 5.05 4.22
C LYS A 128 7.33 6.03 4.54
N ARG A 129 8.18 5.65 5.49
CA ARG A 129 9.31 6.47 5.92
C ARG A 129 10.35 6.64 4.82
N ILE A 130 10.82 5.54 4.22
CA ILE A 130 11.91 5.62 3.23
C ILE A 130 11.48 6.22 1.90
N LEU A 131 10.20 6.09 1.52
CA LEU A 131 9.71 6.64 0.27
C LEU A 131 9.26 8.11 0.39
N PHE A 132 8.69 8.55 1.55
CA PHE A 132 7.96 9.81 1.62
C PHE A 132 8.24 10.70 2.84
N GLU A 133 8.54 10.17 4.02
CA GLU A 133 8.39 10.95 5.27
C GLU A 133 9.64 11.62 5.82
N ASN A 134 10.83 11.16 5.48
CA ASN A 134 12.06 11.78 5.98
C ASN A 134 12.75 12.61 4.89
N ASP A 135 13.68 13.47 5.30
CA ASP A 135 14.44 14.35 4.40
C ASP A 135 15.35 13.57 3.43
N ASP A 136 15.68 12.31 3.76
CA ASP A 136 16.46 11.38 2.95
C ASP A 136 15.60 10.39 2.18
N SER A 137 14.25 10.50 2.27
CA SER A 137 13.35 9.66 1.51
C SER A 137 13.52 9.87 0.01
N LEU A 138 13.16 8.85 -0.77
CA LEU A 138 13.24 8.92 -2.22
C LEU A 138 12.55 10.17 -2.78
N PHE A 139 11.32 10.44 -2.33
CA PHE A 139 10.57 11.61 -2.76
C PHE A 139 11.33 12.93 -2.54
N HIS A 140 11.90 13.12 -1.35
CA HIS A 140 12.64 14.34 -1.04
C HIS A 140 13.95 14.45 -1.81
N ARG A 141 14.66 13.34 -2.04
CA ARG A 141 15.88 13.32 -2.88
C ARG A 141 15.58 13.73 -4.32
N LEU A 142 14.49 13.21 -4.91
CA LEU A 142 14.09 13.56 -6.27
C LEU A 142 13.66 15.03 -6.36
N ARG A 143 12.87 15.50 -5.38
CA ARG A 143 12.40 16.89 -5.32
C ARG A 143 13.53 17.92 -5.11
N LYS A 144 14.58 17.56 -4.37
CA LYS A 144 15.80 18.40 -4.25
C LYS A 144 16.48 18.58 -5.59
N ARG A 145 16.40 17.60 -6.48
CA ARG A 145 17.01 17.65 -7.82
C ARG A 145 16.14 18.40 -8.82
N ASP A 146 14.85 18.12 -8.83
CA ASP A 146 13.87 18.80 -9.66
C ASP A 146 12.65 19.19 -8.80
N PRO A 147 12.50 20.48 -8.42
CA PRO A 147 11.36 20.94 -7.62
C PRO A 147 9.98 20.72 -8.27
N ALA A 148 9.92 20.51 -9.59
CA ALA A 148 8.70 20.17 -10.31
C ALA A 148 8.20 18.76 -9.99
N VAL A 149 9.06 17.88 -9.47
CA VAL A 149 8.71 16.52 -9.09
C VAL A 149 7.76 16.52 -7.90
N GLN A 150 6.48 16.31 -8.18
CA GLN A 150 5.40 16.13 -7.21
C GLN A 150 4.83 14.72 -7.34
N LEU A 151 5.59 13.75 -6.83
CA LEU A 151 5.22 12.33 -6.87
C LEU A 151 4.37 11.98 -5.65
N LEU A 152 3.07 12.07 -5.82
CA LEU A 152 2.10 11.58 -4.85
C LEU A 152 1.97 10.05 -4.97
N ARG A 153 1.57 9.40 -3.89
CA ARG A 153 1.36 7.93 -3.83
C ARG A 153 0.49 7.43 -4.98
N GLU A 154 -0.59 8.13 -5.26
CA GLU A 154 -1.52 7.81 -6.35
C GLU A 154 -0.89 7.88 -7.74
N LYS A 155 0.02 8.83 -8.00
CA LYS A 155 0.73 8.91 -9.29
C LYS A 155 1.63 7.71 -9.50
N ILE A 156 2.35 7.29 -8.46
CA ILE A 156 3.21 6.12 -8.53
C ILE A 156 2.35 4.87 -8.74
N ALA A 157 1.24 4.71 -7.99
CA ALA A 157 0.33 3.59 -8.15
C ALA A 157 -0.28 3.54 -9.57
N HIS A 158 -0.69 4.66 -10.14
CA HIS A 158 -1.17 4.74 -11.52
C HIS A 158 -0.11 4.44 -12.58
N SER A 159 1.16 4.59 -12.24
CA SER A 159 2.29 4.28 -13.13
C SER A 159 2.74 2.82 -13.03
N MET A 160 2.14 2.02 -12.15
CA MET A 160 2.41 0.58 -12.07
C MET A 160 1.75 -0.17 -13.22
N LEU A 161 2.47 -1.15 -13.77
CA LEU A 161 1.91 -2.11 -14.71
C LEU A 161 1.15 -3.22 -13.95
N ALA A 162 0.24 -3.91 -14.62
CA ALA A 162 -0.56 -4.95 -13.99
C ALA A 162 0.27 -6.07 -13.36
N GLU A 163 1.40 -6.43 -13.97
CA GLU A 163 2.36 -7.42 -13.49
C GLU A 163 3.21 -6.94 -12.29
N GLU A 164 3.23 -5.64 -12.03
CA GLU A 164 3.93 -5.03 -10.89
C GLU A 164 3.05 -4.91 -9.65
N ILE A 165 1.73 -5.03 -9.82
CA ILE A 165 0.79 -5.00 -8.70
C ILE A 165 0.86 -6.33 -7.96
N HIS A 166 1.24 -6.29 -6.68
CA HIS A 166 1.39 -7.50 -5.86
C HIS A 166 0.06 -8.25 -5.68
N GLU A 167 0.15 -9.58 -5.54
CA GLU A 167 -1.01 -10.46 -5.41
C GLU A 167 -1.93 -10.11 -4.23
N ASP A 168 -1.39 -9.61 -3.13
CA ASP A 168 -2.20 -9.13 -1.98
C ASP A 168 -3.22 -8.08 -2.39
N VAL A 169 -2.82 -7.14 -3.26
CA VAL A 169 -3.69 -6.07 -3.75
C VAL A 169 -4.80 -6.66 -4.61
N HIS A 170 -4.46 -7.63 -5.48
CA HIS A 170 -5.47 -8.35 -6.27
C HIS A 170 -6.45 -9.11 -5.38
N HIS A 171 -5.96 -9.85 -4.37
CA HIS A 171 -6.80 -10.58 -3.42
C HIS A 171 -7.71 -9.65 -2.62
N PHE A 172 -7.21 -8.49 -2.19
CA PHE A 172 -8.03 -7.49 -1.53
C PHE A 172 -9.19 -7.04 -2.41
N PHE A 173 -8.93 -6.68 -3.67
CA PHE A 173 -9.99 -6.24 -4.58
C PHE A 173 -10.97 -7.37 -4.94
N GLN A 174 -10.52 -8.61 -5.05
CA GLN A 174 -11.42 -9.75 -5.24
C GLN A 174 -12.37 -9.92 -4.05
N LYS A 175 -11.85 -9.88 -2.81
CA LYS A 175 -12.69 -9.94 -1.61
C LYS A 175 -13.68 -8.78 -1.53
N LEU A 176 -13.23 -7.57 -1.88
CA LEU A 176 -14.09 -6.39 -1.89
C LEU A 176 -15.23 -6.54 -2.93
N LYS A 177 -14.92 -7.06 -4.11
CA LYS A 177 -15.90 -7.35 -5.16
C LYS A 177 -16.94 -8.36 -4.68
N THR A 178 -16.49 -9.50 -4.14
CA THR A 178 -17.39 -10.54 -3.60
C THR A 178 -18.31 -9.98 -2.51
N LEU A 179 -17.78 -9.15 -1.62
CA LEU A 179 -18.57 -8.52 -0.57
C LEU A 179 -19.63 -7.56 -1.14
N SER A 180 -19.31 -6.82 -2.20
CA SER A 180 -20.23 -5.88 -2.84
C SER A 180 -21.34 -6.57 -3.64
N GLU A 181 -21.09 -7.79 -4.13
CA GLU A 181 -22.06 -8.59 -4.87
C GLU A 181 -23.01 -9.36 -3.93
N ALA A 182 -22.61 -9.61 -2.69
CA ALA A 182 -23.40 -10.28 -1.65
C ALA A 182 -24.29 -9.32 -0.85
N SER A 183 -24.20 -8.02 -1.07
CA SER A 183 -24.97 -6.95 -0.42
C SER A 183 -26.08 -6.43 -1.31
#